data_c442b6d4baf197cb9d779af15ea79200
#
_entry.id   c442b6d4baf197cb9d779af15ea79200
#
_cell.length_a   1.000
_cell.length_b   1.000
_cell.length_c   1.000
_cell.angle_alpha   90.00
_cell.angle_beta   90.00
_cell.angle_gamma   90.00
#
_symmetry.space_group_name_H-M   'P 1'
#
loop_
_entity.id
_entity.type
_entity.pdbx_description
1 polymer ?
#
loop_
_entity_poly.entity_id
_entity_poly.type
_entity_poly.pdbx_seq_one_letter_code
_entity_poly.pdbx_strand_id
1 'polypeptide(L)'
;MNTQQRHSWGLAFGLCLITLAVNLQAPLYTTYAQLSGYGAAATAVAFSGYVLGVLPVLLAFGGLADRVGRKPLILAALGLSMLATVVTMLWPNLIALGVARLLMGVGTGLASATSTAYMMELMPTCDARSPANRVTASTSLGFGLGAALTSLFLLALPSVTPGSFWLQLMLAALALVVVWRLPDPAERIKHAPLLRLPVFPSGSLPYSFSMLLAWATSGLVIAILPSVLAAHDLQQWSGLSTFTVISCGLVFQPWVRRMHPARATGLGLLVLPLSYALLAWGASEGSLPAVLLGALGASSACYGFLYLGGLSAITAMAGAQKARVTAGFFLFAYVGFSIPVVVTGLLADHFGADVALIVFGLALLAGASITGLLIVRTAAFIAQPSHG
;
A
#
# COMPACT_ATOMS: atom_id res chain seq x y z
N MET A 1 -5.69 23.49 21.02
CA MET A 1 -6.24 22.30 20.35
C MET A 1 -7.39 21.74 21.18
N ASN A 2 -8.57 21.59 20.59
CA ASN A 2 -9.73 20.96 21.22
C ASN A 2 -9.45 19.47 21.51
N THR A 3 -10.08 18.88 22.54
CA THR A 3 -9.90 17.46 22.93
C THR A 3 -10.10 16.49 21.77
N GLN A 4 -11.10 16.72 20.92
CA GLN A 4 -11.33 15.92 19.70
C GLN A 4 -10.14 15.96 18.73
N GLN A 5 -9.54 17.12 18.54
CA GLN A 5 -8.33 17.25 17.70
C GLN A 5 -7.15 16.48 18.31
N ARG A 6 -6.95 16.52 19.61
CA ARG A 6 -5.89 15.78 20.29
C ARG A 6 -6.07 14.25 20.11
N HIS A 7 -7.30 13.77 20.32
CA HIS A 7 -7.60 12.34 20.14
C HIS A 7 -7.39 11.88 18.69
N SER A 8 -7.86 12.67 17.71
CA SER A 8 -7.70 12.32 16.30
C SER A 8 -6.24 12.35 15.82
N TRP A 9 -5.41 13.27 16.33
CA TRP A 9 -3.97 13.25 16.05
C TRP A 9 -3.27 12.08 16.75
N GLY A 10 -3.69 11.68 17.95
CA GLY A 10 -3.19 10.50 18.63
C GLY A 10 -3.45 9.22 17.83
N LEU A 11 -4.67 9.05 17.29
CA LEU A 11 -4.97 7.92 16.40
C LEU A 11 -4.18 7.99 15.09
N ALA A 12 -4.09 9.17 14.46
CA ALA A 12 -3.31 9.37 13.24
C ALA A 12 -1.84 9.01 13.42
N PHE A 13 -1.25 9.35 14.57
CA PHE A 13 0.12 8.97 14.93
C PHE A 13 0.26 7.45 15.04
N GLY A 14 -0.65 6.76 15.73
CA GLY A 14 -0.66 5.30 15.82
C GLY A 14 -0.76 4.63 14.44
N LEU A 15 -1.67 5.11 13.58
CA LEU A 15 -1.83 4.60 12.21
C LEU A 15 -0.58 4.82 11.36
N CYS A 16 0.05 5.98 11.48
CA CYS A 16 1.31 6.29 10.81
C CYS A 16 2.40 5.29 11.21
N LEU A 17 2.53 4.95 12.50
CA LEU A 17 3.56 4.03 12.97
C LEU A 17 3.29 2.56 12.63
N ILE A 18 2.02 2.12 12.59
CA ILE A 18 1.67 0.80 12.07
C ILE A 18 2.12 0.67 10.62
N THR A 19 1.80 1.66 9.78
CA THR A 19 2.14 1.62 8.36
C THR A 19 3.62 1.90 8.08
N LEU A 20 4.29 2.68 8.93
CA LEU A 20 5.73 2.91 8.86
C LEU A 20 6.50 1.59 9.02
N ALA A 21 6.10 0.73 9.96
CA ALA A 21 6.73 -0.56 10.17
C ALA A 21 6.66 -1.45 8.92
N VAL A 22 5.61 -1.33 8.09
CA VAL A 22 5.40 -2.20 6.91
C VAL A 22 6.56 -2.12 5.91
N ASN A 23 7.08 -0.95 5.63
CA ASN A 23 8.17 -0.77 4.66
C ASN A 23 9.52 -0.39 5.30
N LEU A 24 9.61 -0.52 6.62
CA LEU A 24 10.84 -0.22 7.36
C LEU A 24 12.02 -1.08 6.88
N GLN A 25 11.77 -2.35 6.52
CA GLN A 25 12.79 -3.30 6.06
C GLN A 25 13.04 -3.24 4.54
N ALA A 26 12.25 -2.47 3.76
CA ALA A 26 12.32 -2.51 2.30
C ALA A 26 13.74 -2.26 1.73
N PRO A 27 14.54 -1.30 2.22
CA PRO A 27 15.92 -1.11 1.74
C PRO A 27 16.87 -2.28 2.05
N LEU A 28 16.48 -3.20 2.94
CA LEU A 28 17.30 -4.33 3.38
C LEU A 28 16.94 -5.65 2.69
N TYR A 29 15.93 -5.67 1.82
CA TYR A 29 15.46 -6.92 1.20
C TYR A 29 16.57 -7.65 0.46
N THR A 30 17.33 -6.94 -0.37
CA THR A 30 18.47 -7.51 -1.10
C THR A 30 19.55 -8.01 -0.14
N THR A 31 19.85 -7.27 0.92
CA THR A 31 20.82 -7.66 1.95
C THR A 31 20.40 -8.96 2.65
N TYR A 32 19.13 -9.07 3.06
CA TYR A 32 18.64 -10.28 3.72
C TYR A 32 18.58 -11.48 2.76
N ALA A 33 18.27 -11.27 1.48
CA ALA A 33 18.30 -12.30 0.47
C ALA A 33 19.73 -12.84 0.27
N GLN A 34 20.71 -11.94 0.14
CA GLN A 34 22.13 -12.31 -0.01
C GLN A 34 22.66 -13.07 1.21
N LEU A 35 22.38 -12.60 2.42
CA LEU A 35 22.75 -13.29 3.66
C LEU A 35 22.12 -14.67 3.80
N SER A 36 20.99 -14.90 3.17
CA SER A 36 20.27 -16.18 3.19
C SER A 36 20.58 -17.06 1.97
N GLY A 37 21.39 -16.60 1.01
CA GLY A 37 21.72 -17.32 -0.21
C GLY A 37 20.57 -17.44 -1.21
N TYR A 38 19.63 -16.47 -1.20
CA TYR A 38 18.44 -16.47 -2.06
C TYR A 38 18.45 -15.29 -3.05
N GLY A 39 17.69 -15.43 -4.15
CA GLY A 39 17.54 -14.44 -5.20
C GLY A 39 16.30 -13.54 -5.07
N ALA A 40 15.97 -12.88 -6.18
CA ALA A 40 14.86 -11.93 -6.27
C ALA A 40 13.48 -12.60 -6.13
N ALA A 41 13.31 -13.82 -6.64
CA ALA A 41 12.07 -14.59 -6.50
C ALA A 41 11.73 -14.86 -5.03
N ALA A 42 12.69 -15.34 -4.25
CA ALA A 42 12.50 -15.61 -2.83
C ALA A 42 12.21 -14.32 -2.05
N THR A 43 12.84 -13.20 -2.41
CA THR A 43 12.54 -11.87 -1.87
C THR A 43 11.10 -11.46 -2.15
N ALA A 44 10.64 -11.65 -3.39
CA ALA A 44 9.26 -11.34 -3.79
C ALA A 44 8.23 -12.25 -3.08
N VAL A 45 8.55 -13.52 -2.83
CA VAL A 45 7.72 -14.43 -2.03
C VAL A 45 7.64 -13.97 -0.58
N ALA A 46 8.78 -13.65 0.05
CA ALA A 46 8.81 -13.11 1.42
C ALA A 46 8.01 -11.80 1.52
N PHE A 47 8.17 -10.89 0.55
CA PHE A 47 7.38 -9.67 0.42
C PHE A 47 5.87 -9.96 0.35
N SER A 48 5.46 -10.96 -0.42
CA SER A 48 4.06 -11.36 -0.59
C SER A 48 3.42 -11.94 0.68
N GLY A 49 4.21 -12.32 1.68
CA GLY A 49 3.76 -12.70 3.02
C GLY A 49 2.84 -11.64 3.65
N TYR A 50 3.06 -10.37 3.34
CA TYR A 50 2.17 -9.28 3.75
C TYR A 50 0.73 -9.45 3.23
N VAL A 51 0.58 -9.85 1.97
CA VAL A 51 -0.73 -10.06 1.34
C VAL A 51 -1.44 -11.25 1.96
N LEU A 52 -0.70 -12.33 2.27
CA LEU A 52 -1.24 -13.50 2.98
C LEU A 52 -1.77 -13.14 4.38
N GLY A 53 -1.20 -12.13 5.03
CA GLY A 53 -1.68 -11.61 6.31
C GLY A 53 -2.90 -10.69 6.17
N VAL A 54 -2.86 -9.73 5.24
CA VAL A 54 -3.86 -8.67 5.16
C VAL A 54 -5.18 -9.13 4.54
N LEU A 55 -5.15 -9.96 3.48
CA LEU A 55 -6.36 -10.40 2.78
C LEU A 55 -7.33 -11.20 3.66
N PRO A 56 -6.90 -12.24 4.39
CA PRO A 56 -7.82 -12.97 5.28
C PRO A 56 -8.46 -12.06 6.33
N VAL A 57 -7.71 -11.11 6.88
CA VAL A 57 -8.23 -10.16 7.88
C VAL A 57 -9.30 -9.25 7.28
N LEU A 58 -9.05 -8.68 6.11
CA LEU A 58 -10.01 -7.80 5.45
C LEU A 58 -11.30 -8.53 5.04
N LEU A 59 -11.19 -9.79 4.58
CA LEU A 59 -12.32 -10.55 4.08
C LEU A 59 -13.09 -11.25 5.21
N ALA A 60 -12.38 -11.89 6.14
CA ALA A 60 -12.99 -12.71 7.18
C ALA A 60 -13.30 -11.96 8.47
N PHE A 61 -12.59 -10.86 8.75
CA PHE A 61 -12.71 -10.13 10.00
C PHE A 61 -13.19 -8.67 9.83
N GLY A 62 -13.82 -8.34 8.69
CA GLY A 62 -14.34 -7.00 8.42
C GLY A 62 -15.41 -6.51 9.42
N GLY A 63 -16.07 -7.42 10.13
CA GLY A 63 -17.02 -7.11 11.21
C GLY A 63 -16.44 -7.28 12.63
N LEU A 64 -15.17 -7.63 12.77
CA LEU A 64 -14.52 -7.85 14.07
C LEU A 64 -14.52 -6.58 14.93
N ALA A 65 -14.32 -5.42 14.30
CA ALA A 65 -14.35 -4.13 14.95
C ALA A 65 -15.69 -3.81 15.64
N ASP A 66 -16.80 -4.29 15.06
CA ASP A 66 -18.13 -4.09 15.61
C ASP A 66 -18.39 -5.00 16.83
N ARG A 67 -17.67 -6.14 16.95
CA ARG A 67 -17.78 -7.07 18.08
C ARG A 67 -16.86 -6.74 19.25
N VAL A 68 -15.59 -6.48 18.96
CA VAL A 68 -14.52 -6.34 19.96
C VAL A 68 -14.31 -4.88 20.38
N GLY A 69 -14.70 -3.96 19.53
CA GLY A 69 -14.39 -2.54 19.66
C GLY A 69 -13.23 -2.14 18.74
N ARG A 70 -13.07 -0.85 18.53
CA ARG A 70 -12.10 -0.34 17.54
C ARG A 70 -10.71 -0.16 18.12
N LYS A 71 -10.63 0.34 19.34
CA LYS A 71 -9.38 0.59 20.06
C LYS A 71 -8.53 -0.68 20.27
N PRO A 72 -9.07 -1.83 20.73
CA PRO A 72 -8.28 -3.05 20.90
C PRO A 72 -7.61 -3.53 19.61
N LEU A 73 -8.26 -3.36 18.45
CA LEU A 73 -7.71 -3.77 17.15
C LEU A 73 -6.54 -2.87 16.73
N ILE A 74 -6.60 -1.57 16.99
CA ILE A 74 -5.46 -0.67 16.74
C ILE A 74 -4.29 -0.99 17.67
N LEU A 75 -4.55 -1.29 18.94
CA LEU A 75 -3.50 -1.71 19.89
C LEU A 75 -2.86 -3.04 19.45
N ALA A 76 -3.67 -4.01 19.02
CA ALA A 76 -3.16 -5.27 18.47
C ALA A 76 -2.30 -5.04 17.22
N ALA A 77 -2.73 -4.15 16.32
CA ALA A 77 -1.96 -3.80 15.11
C ALA A 77 -0.61 -3.15 15.46
N LEU A 78 -0.57 -2.26 16.46
CA LEU A 78 0.69 -1.68 16.98
C LEU A 78 1.59 -2.77 17.59
N GLY A 79 1.04 -3.66 18.42
CA GLY A 79 1.78 -4.78 19.00
C GLY A 79 2.36 -5.71 17.93
N LEU A 80 1.58 -6.04 16.89
CA LEU A 80 2.04 -6.87 15.76
C LEU A 80 3.15 -6.17 14.96
N SER A 81 3.05 -4.85 14.74
CA SER A 81 4.10 -4.08 14.06
C SER A 81 5.41 -4.06 14.85
N MET A 82 5.33 -3.92 16.18
CA MET A 82 6.50 -4.00 17.06
C MET A 82 7.11 -5.41 17.05
N LEU A 83 6.28 -6.46 17.18
CA LEU A 83 6.73 -7.84 17.14
C LEU A 83 7.43 -8.16 15.82
N ALA A 84 6.87 -7.73 14.70
CA ALA A 84 7.47 -7.91 13.38
C ALA A 84 8.85 -7.24 13.26
N THR A 85 9.00 -6.03 13.80
CA THR A 85 10.30 -5.34 13.84
C THR A 85 11.29 -6.09 14.74
N VAL A 86 10.88 -6.55 15.92
CA VAL A 86 11.74 -7.35 16.83
C VAL A 86 12.16 -8.67 16.15
N VAL A 87 11.25 -9.39 15.49
CA VAL A 87 11.59 -10.63 14.75
C VAL A 87 12.69 -10.35 13.72
N THR A 88 12.58 -9.28 12.94
CA THR A 88 13.57 -8.93 11.93
C THR A 88 14.90 -8.50 12.56
N MET A 89 14.90 -7.86 13.75
CA MET A 89 16.11 -7.48 14.47
C MET A 89 16.86 -8.69 15.05
N LEU A 90 16.13 -9.66 15.59
CA LEU A 90 16.73 -10.85 16.21
C LEU A 90 17.27 -11.84 15.16
N TRP A 91 16.60 -11.93 14.03
CA TRP A 91 16.96 -12.83 12.92
C TRP A 91 16.95 -12.07 11.59
N PRO A 92 18.05 -11.35 11.24
CA PRO A 92 18.13 -10.56 10.01
C PRO A 92 18.35 -11.46 8.79
N ASN A 93 17.33 -12.22 8.40
CA ASN A 93 17.33 -13.14 7.26
C ASN A 93 15.99 -13.11 6.53
N LEU A 94 15.93 -13.76 5.35
CA LEU A 94 14.77 -13.72 4.48
C LEU A 94 13.54 -14.44 5.06
N ILE A 95 13.73 -15.50 5.85
CA ILE A 95 12.63 -16.25 6.48
C ILE A 95 11.95 -15.37 7.55
N ALA A 96 12.74 -14.76 8.42
CA ALA A 96 12.22 -13.84 9.43
C ALA A 96 11.54 -12.61 8.80
N LEU A 97 12.06 -12.12 7.66
CA LEU A 97 11.39 -11.10 6.87
C LEU A 97 10.00 -11.57 6.42
N GLY A 98 9.86 -12.79 5.88
CA GLY A 98 8.57 -13.36 5.47
C GLY A 98 7.57 -13.44 6.63
N VAL A 99 8.01 -13.90 7.80
CA VAL A 99 7.20 -13.93 9.04
C VAL A 99 6.82 -12.52 9.47
N ALA A 100 7.76 -11.58 9.48
CA ALA A 100 7.50 -10.18 9.82
C ALA A 100 6.47 -9.55 8.85
N ARG A 101 6.59 -9.82 7.55
CA ARG A 101 5.64 -9.38 6.53
C ARG A 101 4.23 -9.92 6.78
N LEU A 102 4.09 -11.21 7.16
CA LEU A 102 2.82 -11.81 7.54
C LEU A 102 2.19 -11.10 8.75
N LEU A 103 2.97 -10.89 9.83
CA LEU A 103 2.53 -10.19 11.03
C LEU A 103 2.08 -8.75 10.73
N MET A 104 2.85 -8.04 9.91
CA MET A 104 2.51 -6.68 9.46
C MET A 104 1.24 -6.66 8.60
N GLY A 105 1.05 -7.70 7.77
CA GLY A 105 -0.17 -7.85 6.97
C GLY A 105 -1.40 -8.00 7.87
N VAL A 106 -1.36 -8.87 8.86
CA VAL A 106 -2.43 -9.02 9.85
C VAL A 106 -2.68 -7.69 10.57
N GLY A 107 -1.64 -7.05 11.10
CA GLY A 107 -1.74 -5.76 11.81
C GLY A 107 -2.37 -4.66 10.94
N THR A 108 -1.89 -4.51 9.71
CA THR A 108 -2.43 -3.52 8.77
C THR A 108 -3.87 -3.83 8.38
N GLY A 109 -4.23 -5.12 8.22
CA GLY A 109 -5.61 -5.55 7.98
C GLY A 109 -6.55 -5.12 9.10
N LEU A 110 -6.17 -5.35 10.37
CA LEU A 110 -6.92 -4.92 11.55
C LEU A 110 -7.06 -3.39 11.62
N ALA A 111 -5.96 -2.67 11.39
CA ALA A 111 -5.96 -1.21 11.38
C ALA A 111 -6.85 -0.66 10.25
N SER A 112 -6.74 -1.17 9.03
CA SER A 112 -7.50 -0.71 7.86
C SER A 112 -9.01 -0.94 8.03
N ALA A 113 -9.42 -2.10 8.58
CA ALA A 113 -10.81 -2.41 8.83
C ALA A 113 -11.47 -1.48 9.86
N THR A 114 -10.68 -0.78 10.67
CA THR A 114 -11.14 -0.09 11.88
C THR A 114 -10.91 1.43 11.84
N SER A 115 -9.83 1.86 11.20
CA SER A 115 -9.28 3.22 11.33
C SER A 115 -10.24 4.34 10.97
N THR A 116 -10.95 4.21 9.83
CA THR A 116 -11.84 5.28 9.35
C THR A 116 -13.04 5.44 10.27
N ALA A 117 -13.64 4.33 10.71
CA ALA A 117 -14.77 4.37 11.62
C ALA A 117 -14.36 4.92 12.99
N TYR A 118 -13.21 4.49 13.52
CA TYR A 118 -12.70 5.02 14.79
C TYR A 118 -12.37 6.51 14.71
N MET A 119 -11.77 6.94 13.59
CA MET A 119 -11.50 8.37 13.37
C MET A 119 -12.79 9.20 13.32
N MET A 120 -13.86 8.69 12.69
CA MET A 120 -15.16 9.35 12.64
C MET A 120 -15.78 9.47 14.03
N GLU A 121 -15.68 8.45 14.87
CA GLU A 121 -16.16 8.47 16.26
C GLU A 121 -15.40 9.47 17.15
N LEU A 122 -14.09 9.64 16.90
CA LEU A 122 -13.29 10.65 17.61
C LEU A 122 -13.54 12.08 17.10
N MET A 123 -14.17 12.23 15.93
CA MET A 123 -14.45 13.52 15.28
C MET A 123 -15.92 13.67 14.88
N PRO A 124 -16.91 13.51 15.80
CA PRO A 124 -18.33 13.45 15.46
C PRO A 124 -18.89 14.77 14.91
N THR A 125 -18.24 15.88 15.15
CA THR A 125 -18.69 17.22 14.68
C THR A 125 -18.11 17.63 13.34
N CYS A 126 -17.26 16.79 12.73
CA CYS A 126 -16.61 17.09 11.45
C CYS A 126 -17.36 16.45 10.28
N ASP A 127 -17.28 17.09 9.10
CA ASP A 127 -17.71 16.44 7.84
C ASP A 127 -16.95 15.12 7.65
N ALA A 128 -17.64 14.05 7.21
CA ALA A 128 -17.11 12.71 7.04
C ALA A 128 -15.85 12.64 6.15
N ARG A 129 -15.61 13.63 5.31
CA ARG A 129 -14.39 13.76 4.49
C ARG A 129 -13.13 14.02 5.32
N SER A 130 -13.24 14.79 6.41
CA SER A 130 -12.10 15.17 7.24
C SER A 130 -11.46 13.97 7.97
N PRO A 131 -12.21 13.08 8.65
CA PRO A 131 -11.69 11.84 9.21
C PRO A 131 -11.01 10.94 8.18
N ALA A 132 -11.67 10.69 7.03
CA ALA A 132 -11.14 9.84 5.97
C ALA A 132 -9.82 10.39 5.40
N ASN A 133 -9.73 11.71 5.17
CA ASN A 133 -8.50 12.36 4.71
C ASN A 133 -7.36 12.22 5.71
N ARG A 134 -7.66 12.33 7.01
CA ARG A 134 -6.66 12.21 8.08
C ARG A 134 -6.11 10.78 8.16
N VAL A 135 -6.97 9.77 8.05
CA VAL A 135 -6.56 8.36 7.97
C VAL A 135 -5.69 8.13 6.74
N THR A 136 -6.14 8.56 5.55
CA THR A 136 -5.39 8.39 4.31
C THR A 136 -4.03 9.07 4.36
N ALA A 137 -3.96 10.31 4.84
CA ALA A 137 -2.70 11.05 4.94
C ALA A 137 -1.72 10.38 5.91
N SER A 138 -2.18 9.98 7.11
CA SER A 138 -1.32 9.34 8.11
C SER A 138 -0.81 7.98 7.65
N THR A 139 -1.66 7.15 7.04
CA THR A 139 -1.26 5.82 6.56
C THR A 139 -0.34 5.89 5.33
N SER A 140 -0.67 6.72 4.34
CA SER A 140 0.19 6.88 3.15
C SER A 140 1.56 7.47 3.51
N LEU A 141 1.59 8.44 4.43
CA LEU A 141 2.84 9.00 4.90
C LEU A 141 3.68 7.93 5.63
N GLY A 142 3.05 7.15 6.52
CA GLY A 142 3.71 6.07 7.24
C GLY A 142 4.32 5.03 6.28
N PHE A 143 3.56 4.54 5.32
CA PHE A 143 4.04 3.54 4.35
C PHE A 143 5.33 3.95 3.62
N GLY A 144 5.48 5.22 3.26
CA GLY A 144 6.69 5.69 2.61
C GLY A 144 7.79 6.03 3.60
N LEU A 145 7.46 6.71 4.73
CA LEU A 145 8.44 7.14 5.72
C LEU A 145 9.28 5.99 6.29
N GLY A 146 8.70 4.79 6.45
CA GLY A 146 9.43 3.64 6.96
C GLY A 146 10.65 3.32 6.11
N ALA A 147 10.48 3.20 4.81
CA ALA A 147 11.56 2.93 3.87
C ALA A 147 12.57 4.09 3.79
N ALA A 148 12.08 5.34 3.69
CA ALA A 148 12.94 6.51 3.64
C ALA A 148 13.79 6.66 4.91
N LEU A 149 13.19 6.43 6.09
CA LEU A 149 13.87 6.50 7.36
C LEU A 149 15.03 5.49 7.40
N THR A 150 14.78 4.23 7.02
CA THR A 150 15.83 3.21 6.98
C THR A 150 16.92 3.57 5.97
N SER A 151 16.58 4.08 4.79
CA SER A 151 17.58 4.57 3.83
C SER A 151 18.47 5.65 4.41
N LEU A 152 17.91 6.63 5.12
CA LEU A 152 18.70 7.68 5.76
C LEU A 152 19.69 7.13 6.81
N PHE A 153 19.27 6.14 7.61
CA PHE A 153 20.16 5.48 8.55
C PHE A 153 21.26 4.68 7.86
N LEU A 154 20.95 4.00 6.74
CA LEU A 154 21.92 3.22 5.97
C LEU A 154 22.95 4.12 5.25
N LEU A 155 22.55 5.32 4.82
CA LEU A 155 23.48 6.33 4.28
C LEU A 155 24.49 6.82 5.34
N ALA A 156 24.05 6.92 6.60
CA ALA A 156 24.93 7.35 7.70
C ALA A 156 25.81 6.20 8.21
N LEU A 157 25.23 5.00 8.38
CA LEU A 157 25.93 3.82 8.92
C LEU A 157 25.31 2.54 8.34
N PRO A 158 26.00 1.83 7.43
CA PRO A 158 25.54 0.55 6.92
C PRO A 158 25.35 -0.48 8.03
N SER A 159 24.18 -1.11 8.11
CA SER A 159 23.85 -2.10 9.14
C SER A 159 22.72 -3.01 8.67
N VAL A 160 22.73 -4.27 9.08
CA VAL A 160 21.62 -5.22 8.87
C VAL A 160 20.44 -4.98 9.83
N THR A 161 20.69 -4.25 10.91
CA THR A 161 19.69 -3.83 11.91
C THR A 161 19.86 -2.34 12.22
N PRO A 162 19.51 -1.45 11.27
CA PRO A 162 19.79 -0.02 11.40
C PRO A 162 19.03 0.62 12.58
N GLY A 163 19.52 1.76 13.05
CA GLY A 163 18.93 2.51 14.17
C GLY A 163 17.47 2.94 13.94
N SER A 164 17.00 2.95 12.68
CA SER A 164 15.60 3.18 12.34
C SER A 164 14.64 2.17 12.99
N PHE A 165 15.07 0.92 13.22
CA PHE A 165 14.27 -0.12 13.87
C PHE A 165 14.06 0.23 15.37
N TRP A 166 15.11 0.66 16.07
CA TRP A 166 15.01 1.12 17.44
C TRP A 166 14.12 2.36 17.56
N LEU A 167 14.28 3.32 16.65
CA LEU A 167 13.45 4.51 16.62
C LEU A 167 11.97 4.15 16.39
N GLN A 168 11.67 3.24 15.46
CA GLN A 168 10.30 2.75 15.23
C GLN A 168 9.74 2.10 16.49
N LEU A 169 10.49 1.22 17.18
CA LEU A 169 10.04 0.56 18.41
C LEU A 169 9.72 1.56 19.51
N MET A 170 10.58 2.56 19.74
CA MET A 170 10.36 3.60 20.74
C MET A 170 9.11 4.43 20.41
N LEU A 171 8.96 4.85 19.15
CA LEU A 171 7.80 5.63 18.73
C LEU A 171 6.51 4.79 18.75
N ALA A 172 6.57 3.50 18.39
CA ALA A 172 5.44 2.59 18.45
C ALA A 172 5.00 2.31 19.90
N ALA A 173 5.94 2.19 20.84
CA ALA A 173 5.63 2.08 22.26
C ALA A 173 4.94 3.36 22.78
N LEU A 174 5.43 4.54 22.39
CA LEU A 174 4.76 5.81 22.69
C LEU A 174 3.35 5.86 22.09
N ALA A 175 3.20 5.45 20.81
CA ALA A 175 1.90 5.40 20.15
C ALA A 175 0.93 4.44 20.84
N LEU A 176 1.42 3.30 21.32
CA LEU A 176 0.64 2.32 22.09
C LEU A 176 0.08 2.97 23.35
N VAL A 177 0.88 3.71 24.11
CA VAL A 177 0.44 4.46 25.30
C VAL A 177 -0.56 5.56 24.92
N VAL A 178 -0.30 6.29 23.83
CA VAL A 178 -1.21 7.35 23.34
C VAL A 178 -2.56 6.76 22.95
N VAL A 179 -2.58 5.71 22.14
CA VAL A 179 -3.81 5.05 21.68
C VAL A 179 -4.54 4.39 22.86
N TRP A 180 -3.81 3.80 23.81
CA TRP A 180 -4.43 3.20 25.00
C TRP A 180 -5.23 4.23 25.84
N ARG A 181 -4.80 5.50 25.85
CA ARG A 181 -5.50 6.60 26.53
C ARG A 181 -6.68 7.19 25.75
N LEU A 182 -6.87 6.80 24.48
CA LEU A 182 -8.00 7.27 23.69
C LEU A 182 -9.32 6.68 24.20
N PRO A 183 -10.46 7.40 24.09
CA PRO A 183 -11.78 6.83 24.37
C PRO A 183 -12.11 5.71 23.37
N ASP A 184 -12.91 4.74 23.79
CA ASP A 184 -13.47 3.69 22.93
C ASP A 184 -15.00 3.85 22.93
N PRO A 185 -15.56 4.78 22.15
CA PRO A 185 -16.97 5.13 22.18
C PRO A 185 -17.86 4.13 21.47
N ALA A 186 -17.30 3.11 20.79
CA ALA A 186 -18.07 2.17 19.99
C ALA A 186 -18.97 1.26 20.83
N GLU A 187 -20.25 1.24 20.51
CA GLU A 187 -21.17 0.21 20.99
C GLU A 187 -20.81 -1.15 20.34
N ARG A 188 -20.70 -2.18 21.17
CA ARG A 188 -20.34 -3.53 20.73
C ARG A 188 -21.58 -4.30 20.29
N ILE A 189 -21.61 -4.75 19.05
CA ILE A 189 -22.69 -5.53 18.47
C ILE A 189 -22.32 -7.03 18.52
N LYS A 190 -22.84 -7.77 19.48
CA LYS A 190 -22.48 -9.19 19.72
C LYS A 190 -22.64 -10.12 18.50
N HIS A 191 -23.56 -9.83 17.60
CA HIS A 191 -23.91 -10.68 16.44
C HIS A 191 -23.59 -10.03 15.08
N ALA A 192 -22.68 -9.05 15.02
CA ALA A 192 -22.28 -8.47 13.73
C ALA A 192 -21.69 -9.57 12.81
N PRO A 193 -22.04 -9.61 11.52
CA PRO A 193 -21.48 -10.57 10.58
C PRO A 193 -19.97 -10.32 10.39
N LEU A 194 -19.16 -11.34 10.62
CA LEU A 194 -17.69 -11.24 10.47
C LEU A 194 -17.27 -11.23 9.01
N LEU A 195 -17.86 -12.12 8.21
CA LEU A 195 -17.48 -12.35 6.83
C LEU A 195 -18.13 -11.30 5.90
N ARG A 196 -17.31 -10.61 5.14
CA ARG A 196 -17.74 -9.63 4.11
C ARG A 196 -17.17 -10.03 2.76
N LEU A 197 -17.82 -11.01 2.10
CA LEU A 197 -17.40 -11.45 0.77
C LEU A 197 -17.45 -10.30 -0.25
N PRO A 198 -16.44 -10.20 -1.13
CA PRO A 198 -16.38 -9.18 -2.15
C PRO A 198 -17.52 -9.31 -3.16
N VAL A 199 -17.94 -8.19 -3.73
CA VAL A 199 -18.94 -8.10 -4.79
C VAL A 199 -18.39 -7.24 -5.92
N PHE A 200 -18.65 -7.63 -7.14
CA PHE A 200 -18.20 -6.96 -8.36
C PHE A 200 -19.42 -6.51 -9.19
N PRO A 201 -19.90 -5.27 -9.04
CA PRO A 201 -20.97 -4.74 -9.87
C PRO A 201 -20.59 -4.74 -11.35
N SER A 202 -21.59 -4.81 -12.23
CA SER A 202 -21.38 -4.71 -13.67
C SER A 202 -20.62 -3.42 -14.02
N GLY A 203 -19.55 -3.53 -14.83
CA GLY A 203 -18.69 -2.40 -15.20
C GLY A 203 -17.59 -2.04 -14.16
N SER A 204 -17.51 -2.70 -13.01
CA SER A 204 -16.49 -2.41 -11.99
C SER A 204 -15.12 -3.05 -12.27
N LEU A 205 -15.09 -4.14 -13.04
CA LEU A 205 -13.86 -4.91 -13.30
C LEU A 205 -12.72 -4.09 -13.92
N PRO A 206 -12.93 -3.25 -14.96
CA PRO A 206 -11.84 -2.46 -15.52
C PRO A 206 -11.19 -1.52 -14.49
N TYR A 207 -11.98 -0.93 -13.61
CA TYR A 207 -11.46 -0.09 -12.50
C TYR A 207 -10.69 -0.91 -11.48
N SER A 208 -11.12 -2.13 -11.18
CA SER A 208 -10.40 -3.06 -10.30
C SER A 208 -9.09 -3.52 -10.92
N PHE A 209 -9.06 -3.80 -12.23
CA PHE A 209 -7.84 -4.10 -12.97
C PHE A 209 -6.86 -2.92 -13.00
N SER A 210 -7.34 -1.70 -13.16
CA SER A 210 -6.48 -0.52 -13.09
C SER A 210 -5.74 -0.43 -11.74
N MET A 211 -6.41 -0.81 -10.66
CA MET A 211 -5.81 -0.85 -9.34
C MET A 211 -4.80 -1.99 -9.17
N LEU A 212 -5.05 -3.16 -9.80
CA LEU A 212 -4.09 -4.25 -9.87
C LEU A 212 -2.77 -3.78 -10.51
N LEU A 213 -2.85 -3.11 -11.66
CA LEU A 213 -1.67 -2.57 -12.37
C LEU A 213 -0.90 -1.54 -11.53
N ALA A 214 -1.63 -0.64 -10.86
CA ALA A 214 -1.05 0.36 -9.98
C ALA A 214 -0.26 -0.27 -8.82
N TRP A 215 -0.84 -1.28 -8.16
CA TRP A 215 -0.20 -1.91 -7.03
C TRP A 215 0.87 -2.92 -7.45
N ALA A 216 0.79 -3.51 -8.64
CA ALA A 216 1.88 -4.28 -9.22
C ALA A 216 3.15 -3.42 -9.40
N THR A 217 2.99 -2.22 -9.95
CA THR A 217 4.09 -1.26 -10.09
C THR A 217 4.66 -0.85 -8.73
N SER A 218 3.80 -0.54 -7.76
CA SER A 218 4.25 -0.18 -6.40
C SER A 218 4.98 -1.34 -5.71
N GLY A 219 4.47 -2.58 -5.86
CA GLY A 219 5.09 -3.78 -5.30
C GLY A 219 6.47 -4.05 -5.90
N LEU A 220 6.61 -3.86 -7.22
CA LEU A 220 7.89 -4.00 -7.91
C LEU A 220 8.92 -2.99 -7.39
N VAL A 221 8.53 -1.72 -7.23
CA VAL A 221 9.43 -0.68 -6.68
C VAL A 221 9.89 -1.02 -5.26
N ILE A 222 9.05 -1.64 -4.45
CA ILE A 222 9.41 -1.99 -3.07
C ILE A 222 10.28 -3.25 -3.01
N ALA A 223 9.94 -4.29 -3.79
CA ALA A 223 10.53 -5.63 -3.64
C ALA A 223 11.68 -5.91 -4.60
N ILE A 224 11.64 -5.41 -5.82
CA ILE A 224 12.58 -5.74 -6.90
C ILE A 224 13.58 -4.60 -7.17
N LEU A 225 13.11 -3.34 -7.18
CA LEU A 225 13.96 -2.20 -7.49
C LEU A 225 15.24 -2.12 -6.62
N PRO A 226 15.22 -2.44 -5.30
CA PRO A 226 16.45 -2.42 -4.50
C PRO A 226 17.57 -3.32 -5.05
N SER A 227 17.22 -4.49 -5.63
CA SER A 227 18.21 -5.40 -6.23
C SER A 227 18.79 -4.86 -7.54
N VAL A 228 17.99 -4.17 -8.34
CA VAL A 228 18.46 -3.50 -9.57
C VAL A 228 19.41 -2.34 -9.22
N LEU A 229 19.02 -1.52 -8.27
CA LEU A 229 19.85 -0.39 -7.79
C LEU A 229 21.16 -0.86 -7.13
N ALA A 230 21.20 -2.07 -6.57
CA ALA A 230 22.40 -2.64 -5.97
C ALA A 230 23.52 -2.87 -7.01
N ALA A 231 23.19 -3.11 -8.27
CA ALA A 231 24.16 -3.25 -9.37
C ALA A 231 24.94 -1.95 -9.65
N HIS A 232 24.42 -0.81 -9.19
CA HIS A 232 25.01 0.53 -9.37
C HIS A 232 25.38 1.20 -8.04
N ASP A 233 25.52 0.44 -6.95
CA ASP A 233 25.80 0.95 -5.59
C ASP A 233 24.75 1.96 -5.06
N LEU A 234 23.52 1.92 -5.60
CA LEU A 234 22.42 2.82 -5.26
C LEU A 234 21.36 2.18 -4.35
N GLN A 235 21.59 0.97 -3.84
CA GLN A 235 20.61 0.23 -3.02
C GLN A 235 20.11 1.05 -1.83
N GLN A 236 20.96 1.79 -1.17
CA GLN A 236 20.62 2.62 -0.02
C GLN A 236 19.60 3.74 -0.31
N TRP A 237 19.43 4.12 -1.60
CA TRP A 237 18.47 5.12 -2.06
C TRP A 237 17.09 4.54 -2.37
N SER A 238 16.95 3.20 -2.34
CA SER A 238 15.69 2.51 -2.67
C SER A 238 14.52 2.89 -1.77
N GLY A 239 14.80 3.24 -0.51
CA GLY A 239 13.75 3.72 0.40
C GLY A 239 13.20 5.10 0.03
N LEU A 240 14.01 5.98 -0.59
CA LEU A 240 13.50 7.24 -1.15
C LEU A 240 12.60 6.99 -2.36
N SER A 241 12.94 6.03 -3.21
CA SER A 241 12.08 5.61 -4.33
C SER A 241 10.76 5.04 -3.82
N THR A 242 10.79 4.23 -2.77
CA THR A 242 9.60 3.70 -2.08
C THR A 242 8.76 4.81 -1.46
N PHE A 243 9.38 5.77 -0.77
CA PHE A 243 8.69 6.95 -0.25
C PHE A 243 8.02 7.74 -1.37
N THR A 244 8.75 8.00 -2.43
CA THR A 244 8.26 8.78 -3.56
C THR A 244 7.05 8.11 -4.22
N VAL A 245 7.13 6.81 -4.52
CA VAL A 245 6.02 6.09 -5.19
C VAL A 245 4.77 5.99 -4.32
N ILE A 246 4.89 5.87 -2.99
CA ILE A 246 3.73 5.67 -2.12
C ILE A 246 3.16 7.00 -1.62
N SER A 247 4.01 7.90 -1.11
CA SER A 247 3.55 9.06 -0.34
C SER A 247 3.32 10.31 -1.19
N CYS A 248 4.12 10.53 -2.25
CA CYS A 248 4.00 11.74 -3.06
C CYS A 248 2.69 11.81 -3.86
N GLY A 249 2.02 10.67 -4.10
CA GLY A 249 0.70 10.65 -4.75
C GLY A 249 -0.39 11.45 -4.02
N LEU A 250 -0.24 11.66 -2.71
CA LEU A 250 -1.14 12.51 -1.92
C LEU A 250 -1.23 13.95 -2.46
N VAL A 251 -0.14 14.48 -3.01
CA VAL A 251 -0.08 15.85 -3.56
C VAL A 251 -1.02 16.01 -4.74
N PHE A 252 -1.26 14.95 -5.52
CA PHE A 252 -2.12 14.97 -6.71
C PHE A 252 -3.61 14.76 -6.40
N GLN A 253 -3.95 14.23 -5.21
CA GLN A 253 -5.33 13.90 -4.84
C GLN A 253 -6.31 15.10 -4.90
N PRO A 254 -5.98 16.34 -4.52
CA PRO A 254 -6.90 17.47 -4.61
C PRO A 254 -7.39 17.75 -6.04
N TRP A 255 -6.52 17.59 -7.04
CA TRP A 255 -6.88 17.74 -8.45
C TRP A 255 -7.75 16.58 -8.94
N VAL A 256 -7.37 15.35 -8.63
CA VAL A 256 -8.09 14.14 -9.04
C VAL A 256 -9.52 14.14 -8.52
N ARG A 257 -9.75 14.62 -7.29
CA ARG A 257 -11.10 14.72 -6.68
C ARG A 257 -12.06 15.63 -7.45
N ARG A 258 -11.55 16.53 -8.30
CA ARG A 258 -12.35 17.42 -9.15
C ARG A 258 -12.66 16.81 -10.51
N MET A 259 -12.07 15.66 -10.82
CA MET A 259 -12.18 15.01 -12.11
C MET A 259 -13.30 13.97 -12.14
N HIS A 260 -13.88 13.74 -13.32
CA HIS A 260 -14.76 12.61 -13.52
C HIS A 260 -13.97 11.29 -13.34
N PRO A 261 -14.50 10.26 -12.62
CA PRO A 261 -13.77 9.03 -12.31
C PRO A 261 -13.14 8.33 -13.53
N ALA A 262 -13.89 8.20 -14.63
CA ALA A 262 -13.38 7.56 -15.84
C ALA A 262 -12.21 8.34 -16.49
N ARG A 263 -12.26 9.69 -16.50
CA ARG A 263 -11.16 10.53 -17.00
C ARG A 263 -9.93 10.42 -16.11
N ALA A 264 -10.12 10.45 -14.78
CA ALA A 264 -9.03 10.27 -13.83
C ALA A 264 -8.35 8.91 -14.06
N THR A 265 -9.12 7.82 -14.09
CA THR A 265 -8.57 6.48 -14.33
C THR A 265 -7.88 6.38 -15.69
N GLY A 266 -8.46 6.93 -16.75
CA GLY A 266 -7.83 6.95 -18.08
C GLY A 266 -6.49 7.68 -18.12
N LEU A 267 -6.39 8.84 -17.49
CA LEU A 267 -5.11 9.56 -17.34
C LEU A 267 -4.09 8.77 -16.53
N GLY A 268 -4.51 8.13 -15.43
CA GLY A 268 -3.65 7.26 -14.65
C GLY A 268 -3.09 6.09 -15.45
N LEU A 269 -3.91 5.45 -16.30
CA LEU A 269 -3.49 4.37 -17.18
C LEU A 269 -2.52 4.82 -18.29
N LEU A 270 -2.55 6.08 -18.70
CA LEU A 270 -1.59 6.67 -19.64
C LEU A 270 -0.27 7.00 -18.90
N VAL A 271 -0.35 7.66 -17.75
CA VAL A 271 0.82 8.14 -17.01
C VAL A 271 1.63 6.97 -16.43
N LEU A 272 0.97 5.90 -15.98
CA LEU A 272 1.62 4.79 -15.29
C LEU A 272 2.70 4.08 -16.14
N PRO A 273 2.44 3.63 -17.38
CA PRO A 273 3.46 2.97 -18.19
C PRO A 273 4.63 3.90 -18.56
N LEU A 274 4.35 5.17 -18.83
CA LEU A 274 5.38 6.16 -19.16
C LEU A 274 6.30 6.40 -17.96
N SER A 275 5.71 6.56 -16.78
CA SER A 275 6.46 6.75 -15.54
C SER A 275 7.28 5.53 -15.17
N TYR A 276 6.69 4.34 -15.37
CA TYR A 276 7.40 3.07 -15.17
C TYR A 276 8.58 2.94 -16.14
N ALA A 277 8.42 3.26 -17.41
CA ALA A 277 9.50 3.18 -18.39
C ALA A 277 10.68 4.10 -18.01
N LEU A 278 10.41 5.33 -17.55
CA LEU A 278 11.44 6.24 -17.03
C LEU A 278 12.13 5.68 -15.78
N LEU A 279 11.35 5.09 -14.85
CA LEU A 279 11.89 4.48 -13.63
C LEU A 279 12.77 3.28 -13.96
N ALA A 280 12.32 2.36 -14.82
CA ALA A 280 13.03 1.16 -15.20
C ALA A 280 14.34 1.51 -15.95
N TRP A 281 14.26 2.41 -16.92
CA TRP A 281 15.45 2.93 -17.63
C TRP A 281 16.46 3.56 -16.66
N GLY A 282 15.98 4.44 -15.76
CA GLY A 282 16.84 5.06 -14.76
C GLY A 282 17.50 4.04 -13.82
N ALA A 283 16.80 2.95 -13.49
CA ALA A 283 17.35 1.88 -12.66
C ALA A 283 18.43 1.08 -13.39
N SER A 284 18.22 0.72 -14.66
CA SER A 284 19.21 -0.01 -15.49
C SER A 284 20.45 0.82 -15.80
N GLU A 285 20.33 2.15 -15.92
CA GLU A 285 21.46 3.06 -16.18
C GLU A 285 22.10 3.63 -14.91
N GLY A 286 21.61 3.28 -13.71
CA GLY A 286 22.11 3.82 -12.46
C GLY A 286 21.80 5.32 -12.26
N SER A 287 20.76 5.86 -12.91
CA SER A 287 20.36 7.25 -12.82
C SER A 287 19.33 7.50 -11.73
N LEU A 288 19.78 7.85 -10.52
CA LEU A 288 18.89 8.14 -9.39
C LEU A 288 17.85 9.24 -9.71
N PRO A 289 18.18 10.36 -10.38
CA PRO A 289 17.18 11.36 -10.74
C PRO A 289 16.06 10.80 -11.62
N ALA A 290 16.39 9.96 -12.63
CA ALA A 290 15.39 9.34 -13.49
C ALA A 290 14.50 8.36 -12.71
N VAL A 291 15.08 7.56 -11.79
CA VAL A 291 14.34 6.68 -10.89
C VAL A 291 13.34 7.47 -10.02
N LEU A 292 13.78 8.58 -9.41
CA LEU A 292 12.93 9.39 -8.53
C LEU A 292 11.83 10.13 -9.32
N LEU A 293 12.14 10.65 -10.51
CA LEU A 293 11.13 11.27 -11.39
C LEU A 293 10.11 10.25 -11.88
N GLY A 294 10.57 9.07 -12.31
CA GLY A 294 9.68 7.96 -12.69
C GLY A 294 8.82 7.50 -11.51
N ALA A 295 9.39 7.38 -10.30
CA ALA A 295 8.66 7.06 -9.08
C ALA A 295 7.60 8.12 -8.72
N LEU A 296 7.90 9.42 -8.93
CA LEU A 296 6.94 10.51 -8.71
C LEU A 296 5.77 10.44 -9.69
N GLY A 297 6.05 10.22 -10.97
CA GLY A 297 5.02 10.02 -11.99
C GLY A 297 4.17 8.77 -11.68
N ALA A 298 4.80 7.63 -11.35
CA ALA A 298 4.10 6.42 -10.94
C ALA A 298 3.25 6.65 -9.67
N SER A 299 3.73 7.46 -8.71
CA SER A 299 2.98 7.85 -7.52
C SER A 299 1.71 8.61 -7.85
N SER A 300 1.80 9.58 -8.77
CA SER A 300 0.63 10.33 -9.24
C SER A 300 -0.41 9.40 -9.87
N ALA A 301 0.05 8.45 -10.71
CA ALA A 301 -0.81 7.45 -11.34
C ALA A 301 -1.44 6.51 -10.32
N CYS A 302 -0.61 5.83 -9.50
CA CYS A 302 -1.06 4.77 -8.58
C CYS A 302 -1.96 5.31 -7.47
N TYR A 303 -1.49 6.31 -6.71
CA TYR A 303 -2.15 6.79 -5.49
C TYR A 303 -2.98 8.07 -5.69
N GLY A 304 -2.78 8.76 -6.81
CA GLY A 304 -3.62 9.86 -7.26
C GLY A 304 -4.75 9.35 -8.14
N PHE A 305 -4.46 9.16 -9.42
CA PHE A 305 -5.44 8.96 -10.47
C PHE A 305 -6.17 7.60 -10.40
N LEU A 306 -5.44 6.49 -10.34
CA LEU A 306 -6.03 5.14 -10.40
C LEU A 306 -6.75 4.78 -9.11
N TYR A 307 -6.14 5.09 -7.96
CA TYR A 307 -6.75 4.82 -6.66
C TYR A 307 -8.05 5.61 -6.46
N LEU A 308 -8.00 6.94 -6.56
CA LEU A 308 -9.19 7.78 -6.33
C LEU A 308 -10.21 7.66 -7.45
N GLY A 309 -9.77 7.64 -8.71
CA GLY A 309 -10.66 7.47 -9.86
C GLY A 309 -11.38 6.12 -9.81
N GLY A 310 -10.63 5.04 -9.61
CA GLY A 310 -11.18 3.69 -9.50
C GLY A 310 -12.13 3.55 -8.31
N LEU A 311 -11.69 3.97 -7.10
CA LEU A 311 -12.51 3.89 -5.89
C LEU A 311 -13.81 4.71 -6.03
N SER A 312 -13.75 5.90 -6.61
CA SER A 312 -14.91 6.73 -6.84
C SER A 312 -15.89 6.09 -7.83
N ALA A 313 -15.37 5.49 -8.93
CA ALA A 313 -16.18 4.79 -9.90
C ALA A 313 -16.93 3.59 -9.29
N ILE A 314 -16.20 2.70 -8.61
CA ILE A 314 -16.80 1.48 -8.02
C ILE A 314 -17.79 1.80 -6.90
N THR A 315 -17.52 2.83 -6.08
CA THR A 315 -18.43 3.23 -5.00
C THR A 315 -19.71 3.87 -5.53
N ALA A 316 -19.66 4.54 -6.68
CA ALA A 316 -20.86 5.04 -7.37
C ALA A 316 -21.75 3.89 -7.88
N MET A 317 -21.15 2.76 -8.28
CA MET A 317 -21.87 1.55 -8.77
C MET A 317 -22.35 0.66 -7.61
N ALA A 318 -21.93 0.91 -6.37
CA ALA A 318 -22.06 -0.04 -5.25
C ALA A 318 -23.44 -0.08 -4.61
N GLY A 319 -24.29 0.94 -4.80
CA GLY A 319 -25.58 1.06 -4.09
C GLY A 319 -25.42 0.91 -2.58
N ALA A 320 -26.17 0.00 -1.97
CA ALA A 320 -26.10 -0.31 -0.54
C ALA A 320 -24.88 -1.16 -0.13
N GLN A 321 -24.12 -1.72 -1.09
CA GLN A 321 -23.07 -2.70 -0.83
C GLN A 321 -21.65 -2.10 -0.87
N LYS A 322 -21.48 -0.81 -0.57
CA LYS A 322 -20.22 -0.08 -0.68
C LYS A 322 -19.02 -0.82 -0.05
N ALA A 323 -19.16 -1.34 1.15
CA ALA A 323 -18.08 -2.04 1.85
C ALA A 323 -17.62 -3.31 1.12
N ARG A 324 -18.56 -4.11 0.57
CA ARG A 324 -18.27 -5.36 -0.16
C ARG A 324 -17.63 -5.09 -1.52
N VAL A 325 -18.09 -4.04 -2.21
CA VAL A 325 -17.53 -3.61 -3.51
C VAL A 325 -16.11 -3.07 -3.31
N THR A 326 -15.88 -2.27 -2.26
CA THR A 326 -14.55 -1.79 -1.91
C THR A 326 -13.61 -2.95 -1.54
N ALA A 327 -14.10 -3.99 -0.84
CA ALA A 327 -13.32 -5.19 -0.57
C ALA A 327 -12.88 -5.91 -1.86
N GLY A 328 -13.75 -5.99 -2.87
CA GLY A 328 -13.41 -6.54 -4.19
C GLY A 328 -12.32 -5.72 -4.89
N PHE A 329 -12.40 -4.41 -4.84
CA PHE A 329 -11.38 -3.52 -5.41
C PHE A 329 -10.00 -3.73 -4.75
N PHE A 330 -9.95 -3.80 -3.43
CA PHE A 330 -8.71 -4.07 -2.73
C PHE A 330 -8.19 -5.49 -2.92
N LEU A 331 -9.06 -6.48 -3.17
CA LEU A 331 -8.61 -7.82 -3.56
C LEU A 331 -7.74 -7.77 -4.82
N PHE A 332 -8.18 -7.04 -5.86
CA PHE A 332 -7.38 -6.83 -7.08
C PHE A 332 -6.08 -6.08 -6.78
N ALA A 333 -6.13 -5.07 -5.92
CA ALA A 333 -4.94 -4.35 -5.48
C ALA A 333 -3.89 -5.31 -4.86
N TYR A 334 -4.29 -6.13 -3.89
CA TYR A 334 -3.39 -7.05 -3.22
C TYR A 334 -2.90 -8.20 -4.12
N VAL A 335 -3.74 -8.68 -5.04
CA VAL A 335 -3.30 -9.62 -6.09
C VAL A 335 -2.20 -8.98 -6.95
N GLY A 336 -2.38 -7.73 -7.38
CA GLY A 336 -1.37 -6.96 -8.10
C GLY A 336 -0.08 -6.77 -7.29
N PHE A 337 -0.21 -6.50 -6.00
CA PHE A 337 0.92 -6.29 -5.08
C PHE A 337 1.75 -7.54 -4.82
N SER A 338 1.29 -8.73 -5.19
CA SER A 338 1.96 -10.01 -4.92
C SER A 338 2.28 -10.80 -6.19
N ILE A 339 1.28 -11.27 -6.93
CA ILE A 339 1.48 -12.22 -8.04
C ILE A 339 2.42 -11.66 -9.13
N PRO A 340 2.20 -10.46 -9.70
CA PRO A 340 3.10 -9.91 -10.71
C PRO A 340 4.52 -9.70 -10.18
N VAL A 341 4.67 -9.33 -8.91
CA VAL A 341 5.98 -9.11 -8.28
C VAL A 341 6.75 -10.43 -8.15
N VAL A 342 6.08 -11.52 -7.72
CA VAL A 342 6.69 -12.86 -7.65
C VAL A 342 7.09 -13.34 -9.04
N VAL A 343 6.23 -13.18 -10.05
CA VAL A 343 6.55 -13.54 -11.45
C VAL A 343 7.75 -12.74 -11.95
N THR A 344 7.81 -11.44 -11.66
CA THR A 344 8.97 -10.60 -12.04
C THR A 344 10.24 -11.03 -11.32
N GLY A 345 10.16 -11.41 -10.04
CA GLY A 345 11.30 -11.97 -9.31
C GLY A 345 11.82 -13.26 -9.91
N LEU A 346 10.92 -14.18 -10.31
CA LEU A 346 11.29 -15.42 -11.04
C LEU A 346 11.97 -15.12 -12.38
N LEU A 347 11.45 -14.16 -13.14
CA LEU A 347 12.07 -13.73 -14.39
C LEU A 347 13.45 -13.13 -14.14
N ALA A 348 13.63 -12.35 -13.09
CA ALA A 348 14.92 -11.76 -12.73
C ALA A 348 15.97 -12.81 -12.38
N ASP A 349 15.59 -13.87 -11.65
CA ASP A 349 16.51 -14.95 -11.29
C ASP A 349 16.92 -15.81 -12.49
N HIS A 350 16.03 -15.99 -13.50
CA HIS A 350 16.30 -16.85 -14.64
C HIS A 350 16.90 -16.12 -15.85
N PHE A 351 16.49 -14.89 -16.12
CA PHE A 351 16.81 -14.14 -17.34
C PHE A 351 17.53 -12.81 -17.07
N GLY A 352 17.76 -12.48 -15.79
CA GLY A 352 18.36 -11.22 -15.38
C GLY A 352 17.33 -10.10 -15.14
N ALA A 353 17.76 -9.11 -14.39
CA ALA A 353 16.90 -8.01 -13.92
C ALA A 353 16.35 -7.14 -15.06
N ASP A 354 17.17 -6.83 -16.07
CA ASP A 354 16.74 -5.97 -17.19
C ASP A 354 15.64 -6.63 -18.02
N VAL A 355 15.76 -7.93 -18.31
CA VAL A 355 14.73 -8.70 -19.03
C VAL A 355 13.43 -8.70 -18.21
N ALA A 356 13.52 -8.91 -16.90
CA ALA A 356 12.37 -8.92 -16.02
C ALA A 356 11.64 -7.56 -15.99
N LEU A 357 12.40 -6.45 -15.94
CA LEU A 357 11.84 -5.09 -16.00
C LEU A 357 11.17 -4.80 -17.35
N ILE A 358 11.79 -5.23 -18.47
CA ILE A 358 11.21 -5.06 -19.81
C ILE A 358 9.91 -5.86 -19.94
N VAL A 359 9.91 -7.14 -19.55
CA VAL A 359 8.71 -8.01 -19.62
C VAL A 359 7.58 -7.44 -18.77
N PHE A 360 7.88 -6.99 -17.54
CA PHE A 360 6.88 -6.33 -16.69
C PHE A 360 6.35 -5.04 -17.35
N GLY A 361 7.22 -4.21 -17.93
CA GLY A 361 6.83 -2.97 -18.62
C GLY A 361 5.90 -3.22 -19.81
N LEU A 362 6.20 -4.24 -20.62
CA LEU A 362 5.34 -4.65 -21.74
C LEU A 362 3.98 -5.17 -21.26
N ALA A 363 3.96 -6.00 -20.22
CA ALA A 363 2.73 -6.48 -19.59
C ALA A 363 1.90 -5.32 -18.99
N LEU A 364 2.57 -4.36 -18.34
CA LEU A 364 1.94 -3.17 -17.79
C LEU A 364 1.32 -2.31 -18.88
N LEU A 365 2.04 -2.06 -19.99
CA LEU A 365 1.56 -1.30 -21.13
C LEU A 365 0.35 -1.97 -21.79
N ALA A 366 0.43 -3.27 -22.04
CA ALA A 366 -0.66 -4.06 -22.59
C ALA A 366 -1.90 -4.03 -21.67
N GLY A 367 -1.70 -4.29 -20.37
CA GLY A 367 -2.77 -4.25 -19.38
C GLY A 367 -3.41 -2.87 -19.25
N ALA A 368 -2.62 -1.80 -19.25
CA ALA A 368 -3.13 -0.42 -19.21
C ALA A 368 -3.93 -0.08 -20.47
N SER A 369 -3.46 -0.47 -21.66
CA SER A 369 -4.13 -0.24 -22.92
C SER A 369 -5.48 -0.98 -22.98
N ILE A 370 -5.50 -2.27 -22.63
CA ILE A 370 -6.73 -3.08 -22.60
C ILE A 370 -7.72 -2.50 -21.61
N THR A 371 -7.27 -2.19 -20.39
CA THR A 371 -8.12 -1.62 -19.35
C THR A 371 -8.70 -0.26 -19.75
N GLY A 372 -7.89 0.59 -20.37
CA GLY A 372 -8.32 1.89 -20.89
C GLY A 372 -9.42 1.76 -21.97
N LEU A 373 -9.23 0.84 -22.91
CA LEU A 373 -10.23 0.54 -23.94
C LEU A 373 -11.55 0.03 -23.35
N LEU A 374 -11.49 -0.83 -22.33
CA LEU A 374 -12.68 -1.33 -21.64
C LEU A 374 -13.43 -0.23 -20.89
N ILE A 375 -12.73 0.70 -20.25
CA ILE A 375 -13.35 1.85 -19.56
C ILE A 375 -14.07 2.75 -20.58
N VAL A 376 -13.44 3.05 -21.72
CA VAL A 376 -14.07 3.87 -22.76
C VAL A 376 -15.34 3.20 -23.30
N ARG A 377 -15.28 1.90 -23.58
CA ARG A 377 -16.46 1.13 -24.06
C ARG A 377 -17.59 1.11 -23.03
N THR A 378 -17.28 0.88 -21.75
CA THR A 378 -18.27 0.87 -20.67
C THR A 378 -18.92 2.25 -20.50
N ALA A 379 -18.15 3.32 -20.56
CA ALA A 379 -18.67 4.68 -20.47
C ALA A 379 -19.57 5.03 -21.66
N ALA A 380 -19.23 4.60 -22.88
CA ALA A 380 -20.06 4.78 -24.07
C ALA A 380 -21.39 4.02 -24.00
N PHE A 381 -21.38 2.80 -23.45
CA PHE A 381 -22.58 1.98 -23.27
C PHE A 381 -23.56 2.60 -22.27
N ILE A 382 -23.07 3.16 -21.17
CA ILE A 382 -23.91 3.83 -20.15
C ILE A 382 -24.48 5.17 -20.67
N ALA A 383 -23.82 5.81 -21.63
CA ALA A 383 -24.23 7.08 -22.19
C ALA A 383 -25.30 6.93 -23.35
N GLN A 384 -25.56 5.71 -23.83
CA GLN A 384 -26.61 5.48 -24.79
C GLN A 384 -28.00 5.51 -24.09
N PRO A 385 -28.93 6.44 -24.45
CA PRO A 385 -30.28 6.39 -23.92
C PRO A 385 -30.91 5.07 -24.36
N SER A 386 -31.52 4.37 -23.38
CA SER A 386 -32.36 3.20 -23.69
C SER A 386 -33.48 3.61 -24.62
N HIS A 387 -33.29 3.44 -25.92
CA HIS A 387 -34.37 3.46 -26.88
C HIS A 387 -35.14 2.15 -26.71
N GLY A 388 -36.18 2.19 -25.90
CA GLY A 388 -37.15 1.14 -25.68
C GLY A 388 -38.41 1.78 -25.16
#